data_1c9fd171008891b24569931b633ade70
#
_entry.id   1c9fd171008891b24569931b633ade70
#
_cell.length_a   1.000
_cell.length_b   1.000
_cell.length_c   1.000
_cell.angle_alpha   90.00
_cell.angle_beta   90.00
_cell.angle_gamma   90.00
#
_symmetry.space_group_name_H-M   'P 1'
#
loop_
_entity.id
_entity.type
_entity.pdbx_description
1 polymer ?
#
loop_
_entity_poly.entity_id
_entity_poly.type
_entity_poly.pdbx_seq_one_letter_code
_entity_poly.pdbx_strand_id
1 'polypeptide(L)'
;PGEDYDLIPVTGEVPRGAEFAVGIQGDSMEPYISDGGVVYVNRDPLENGDVGIFCVDGEMLCKQYYRDALGMVYLFSLNRARSSADVVLPRDSGRSLVCFGRVMLPSRPAIPGKG
;
A
#
# COMPACT_ATOMS: atom_id res chain seq x y z
N PRO A 1 5.89 2.37 -16.37
CA PRO A 1 6.54 3.20 -15.38
C PRO A 1 5.55 3.63 -14.31
N GLY A 2 6.03 3.73 -13.10
CA GLY A 2 5.21 4.07 -11.96
C GLY A 2 4.48 2.91 -11.33
N GLU A 3 4.53 1.75 -11.92
CA GLU A 3 3.89 0.58 -11.32
C GLU A 3 4.84 -0.09 -10.34
N ASP A 4 4.36 -0.27 -9.11
CA ASP A 4 5.13 -0.90 -8.04
C ASP A 4 4.82 -2.39 -7.92
N TYR A 5 3.93 -2.93 -8.74
CA TYR A 5 3.52 -4.33 -8.59
C TYR A 5 2.95 -4.89 -9.89
N ASP A 6 2.92 -6.22 -9.95
CA ASP A 6 2.31 -6.99 -11.03
C ASP A 6 1.28 -7.94 -10.44
N LEU A 7 0.15 -8.07 -11.12
CA LEU A 7 -0.86 -9.06 -10.77
C LEU A 7 -0.38 -10.43 -11.22
N ILE A 8 -0.39 -11.40 -10.30
CA ILE A 8 0.08 -12.74 -10.59
C ILE A 8 -0.98 -13.79 -10.21
N PRO A 9 -0.98 -14.96 -10.85
CA PRO A 9 -1.85 -16.04 -10.45
C PRO A 9 -1.50 -16.54 -9.05
N VAL A 10 -2.53 -16.84 -8.25
CA VAL A 10 -2.33 -17.42 -6.93
C VAL A 10 -2.16 -18.92 -7.10
N THR A 11 -1.03 -19.46 -6.63
CA THR A 11 -0.74 -20.88 -6.65
C THR A 11 -0.17 -21.30 -5.30
N GLY A 12 -0.43 -22.54 -4.89
CA GLY A 12 0.07 -23.06 -3.62
C GLY A 12 -0.71 -22.55 -2.44
N GLU A 13 -0.06 -22.53 -1.28
CA GLU A 13 -0.69 -22.12 -0.04
C GLU A 13 -0.84 -20.61 0.02
N VAL A 14 -2.04 -20.15 0.37
CA VAL A 14 -2.33 -18.74 0.54
C VAL A 14 -2.99 -18.51 1.89
N PRO A 15 -2.82 -17.32 2.47
CA PRO A 15 -3.51 -17.02 3.73
C PRO A 15 -5.03 -17.04 3.55
N ARG A 16 -5.71 -17.46 4.61
CA ARG A 16 -7.17 -17.41 4.62
C ARG A 16 -7.64 -15.96 4.44
N GLY A 17 -8.59 -15.76 3.56
CA GLY A 17 -9.15 -14.45 3.28
C GLY A 17 -8.46 -13.71 2.14
N ALA A 18 -7.35 -14.22 1.63
CA ALA A 18 -6.71 -13.61 0.47
C ALA A 18 -7.60 -13.76 -0.76
N GLU A 19 -7.78 -12.66 -1.48
CA GLU A 19 -8.57 -12.67 -2.70
C GLU A 19 -7.71 -12.66 -3.95
N PHE A 20 -6.53 -12.03 -3.87
CA PHE A 20 -5.59 -12.06 -4.98
C PHE A 20 -4.17 -11.84 -4.44
N ALA A 21 -3.19 -12.09 -5.30
CA ALA A 21 -1.79 -11.90 -5.00
C ALA A 21 -1.18 -10.91 -5.97
N VAL A 22 -0.23 -10.13 -5.47
CA VAL A 22 0.41 -9.06 -6.24
C VAL A 22 1.93 -9.18 -6.07
N GLY A 23 2.65 -9.14 -7.18
CA GLY A 23 4.11 -9.04 -7.16
C GLY A 23 4.54 -7.59 -7.02
N ILE A 24 5.46 -7.34 -6.11
CA ILE A 24 5.94 -6.00 -5.81
C ILE A 24 7.26 -5.75 -6.52
N GLN A 25 7.37 -4.61 -7.18
CA GLN A 25 8.61 -4.16 -7.81
C GLN A 25 9.09 -2.90 -7.12
N GLY A 26 10.40 -2.82 -6.89
CA GLY A 26 11.00 -1.68 -6.24
C GLY A 26 11.15 -1.88 -4.75
N ASP A 27 11.84 -0.96 -4.10
CA ASP A 27 12.23 -1.10 -2.70
C ASP A 27 11.49 -0.14 -1.75
N SER A 28 10.45 0.52 -2.23
CA SER A 28 9.79 1.56 -1.44
C SER A 28 9.11 1.03 -0.18
N MET A 29 8.85 -0.26 -0.11
CA MET A 29 8.18 -0.88 1.03
C MET A 29 9.10 -1.78 1.86
N GLU A 30 10.40 -1.78 1.57
CA GLU A 30 11.35 -2.53 2.38
C GLU A 30 11.56 -1.87 3.74
N PRO A 31 11.87 -2.63 4.77
CA PRO A 31 12.15 -4.07 4.77
C PRO A 31 10.91 -4.96 4.90
N TYR A 32 9.72 -4.37 4.99
CA TYR A 32 8.50 -5.13 5.25
C TYR A 32 8.07 -5.95 4.05
N ILE A 33 8.23 -5.39 2.86
CA ILE A 33 7.90 -6.08 1.60
C ILE A 33 9.11 -5.90 0.70
N SER A 34 9.72 -7.01 0.33
CA SER A 34 10.95 -6.98 -0.46
C SER A 34 10.66 -6.68 -1.93
N ASP A 35 11.60 -6.04 -2.59
CA ASP A 35 11.60 -5.94 -4.05
C ASP A 35 11.54 -7.34 -4.64
N GLY A 36 10.59 -7.56 -5.54
CA GLY A 36 10.36 -8.88 -6.12
C GLY A 36 9.51 -9.81 -5.26
N GLY A 37 9.10 -9.35 -4.08
CA GLY A 37 8.25 -10.16 -3.21
C GLY A 37 6.82 -10.23 -3.69
N VAL A 38 6.06 -11.14 -3.09
CA VAL A 38 4.64 -11.33 -3.36
C VAL A 38 3.86 -11.01 -2.11
N VAL A 39 2.80 -10.24 -2.26
CA VAL A 39 1.86 -9.96 -1.17
C VAL A 39 0.50 -10.51 -1.50
N TYR A 40 -0.26 -10.85 -0.45
CA TYR A 40 -1.65 -11.28 -0.57
C TYR A 40 -2.54 -10.13 -0.13
N VAL A 41 -3.68 -10.00 -0.80
CA VAL A 41 -4.54 -8.83 -0.66
C VAL A 41 -5.97 -9.31 -0.41
N ASN A 42 -6.65 -8.66 0.53
CA ASN A 42 -8.06 -8.88 0.78
C ASN A 42 -8.84 -7.57 0.59
N ARG A 43 -10.14 -7.62 0.83
CA ARG A 43 -11.01 -6.46 0.65
C ARG A 43 -11.52 -5.89 1.95
N ASP A 44 -10.84 -6.17 3.05
CA ASP A 44 -11.20 -5.56 4.32
C ASP A 44 -10.98 -4.06 4.24
N PRO A 45 -11.79 -3.26 4.93
CA PRO A 45 -11.56 -1.82 4.99
C PRO A 45 -10.19 -1.50 5.58
N LEU A 46 -9.54 -0.48 5.03
CA LEU A 46 -8.26 -0.04 5.57
C LEU A 46 -8.46 0.82 6.79
N GLU A 47 -7.63 0.57 7.80
CA GLU A 47 -7.47 1.41 8.97
C GLU A 47 -6.12 2.08 8.91
N ASN A 48 -5.94 3.14 9.70
CA ASN A 48 -4.67 3.86 9.72
C ASN A 48 -3.52 2.92 10.06
N GLY A 49 -2.48 2.97 9.25
CA GLY A 49 -1.33 2.10 9.38
C GLY A 49 -1.37 0.87 8.49
N ASP A 50 -2.52 0.52 7.93
CA ASP A 50 -2.62 -0.61 7.00
C ASP A 50 -1.93 -0.27 5.69
N VAL A 51 -1.41 -1.30 5.05
CA VAL A 51 -0.84 -1.19 3.71
C VAL A 51 -1.89 -1.58 2.69
N GLY A 52 -1.97 -0.83 1.61
CA GLY A 52 -2.94 -1.10 0.56
C GLY A 52 -2.33 -0.99 -0.82
N ILE A 53 -3.10 -1.47 -1.78
CA ILE A 53 -2.83 -1.31 -3.20
C ILE A 53 -3.77 -0.22 -3.71
N PHE A 54 -3.18 0.84 -4.26
CA PHE A 54 -3.93 2.04 -4.65
C PHE A 54 -3.69 2.40 -6.10
N CYS A 55 -4.65 3.10 -6.67
CA CYS A 55 -4.43 3.82 -7.94
C CYS A 55 -4.63 5.30 -7.66
N VAL A 56 -3.60 6.10 -7.90
CA VAL A 56 -3.64 7.55 -7.72
C VAL A 56 -3.41 8.18 -9.09
N ASP A 57 -4.43 8.85 -9.61
CA ASP A 57 -4.38 9.49 -10.94
C ASP A 57 -3.86 8.53 -12.02
N GLY A 58 -4.29 7.26 -11.95
CA GLY A 58 -3.90 6.24 -12.93
C GLY A 58 -2.60 5.52 -12.62
N GLU A 59 -1.88 5.91 -11.58
CA GLU A 59 -0.63 5.26 -11.17
C GLU A 59 -0.90 4.27 -10.06
N MET A 60 -0.42 3.03 -10.22
CA MET A 60 -0.65 1.98 -9.24
C MET A 60 0.47 1.99 -8.21
N LEU A 61 0.09 2.00 -6.94
CA LEU A 61 1.03 2.14 -5.82
C LEU A 61 0.71 1.15 -4.72
N CYS A 62 1.76 0.66 -4.04
CA CYS A 62 1.65 -0.07 -2.79
C CYS A 62 2.21 0.83 -1.69
N LYS A 63 1.37 1.25 -0.76
CA LYS A 63 1.74 2.25 0.24
C LYS A 63 1.02 1.99 1.55
N GLN A 64 1.54 2.57 2.63
CA GLN A 64 0.88 2.56 3.93
C GLN A 64 -0.09 3.73 4.01
N TYR A 65 -1.29 3.44 4.45
CA TYR A 65 -2.40 4.39 4.48
C TYR A 65 -2.50 5.08 5.83
N TYR A 66 -2.72 6.39 5.81
CA TYR A 66 -3.07 7.15 7.00
C TYR A 66 -3.99 8.29 6.60
N ARG A 67 -5.06 8.47 7.36
CA ARG A 67 -5.97 9.60 7.18
C ARG A 67 -6.06 10.36 8.48
N ASP A 68 -5.78 11.67 8.46
CA ASP A 68 -5.82 12.48 9.65
C ASP A 68 -7.23 13.01 9.94
N ALA A 69 -7.37 13.75 11.05
CA ALA A 69 -8.65 14.26 11.50
C ALA A 69 -9.22 15.32 10.54
N LEU A 70 -8.38 15.93 9.72
CA LEU A 70 -8.80 16.94 8.75
C LEU A 70 -9.17 16.33 7.41
N GLY A 71 -9.04 15.01 7.28
CA GLY A 71 -9.37 14.30 6.04
C GLY A 71 -8.25 14.26 5.03
N MET A 72 -7.04 14.67 5.39
CA MET A 72 -5.88 14.49 4.53
C MET A 72 -5.47 13.03 4.51
N VAL A 73 -5.19 12.51 3.34
CA VAL A 73 -4.74 11.13 3.17
C VAL A 73 -3.25 11.14 2.86
N TYR A 74 -2.52 10.29 3.57
CA TYR A 74 -1.09 10.09 3.37
C TYR A 74 -0.87 8.66 2.93
N LEU A 75 -0.10 8.50 1.87
CA LEU A 75 0.32 7.19 1.38
C LEU A 75 1.83 7.14 1.54
N PHE A 76 2.28 6.42 2.57
CA PHE A 76 3.69 6.40 2.94
C PHE A 76 4.43 5.23 2.31
N SER A 77 5.66 5.47 1.90
CA SER A 77 6.62 4.41 1.64
C SER A 77 7.13 3.90 2.99
N LEU A 78 7.07 2.58 3.22
CA LEU A 78 7.57 2.02 4.49
C LEU A 78 9.08 2.17 4.58
N ASN A 79 9.77 2.13 3.47
CA ASN A 79 11.20 2.44 3.40
C ASN A 79 11.36 3.96 3.47
N ARG A 80 11.76 4.47 4.65
CA ARG A 80 11.83 5.92 4.86
C ARG A 80 12.97 6.59 4.10
N ALA A 81 13.90 5.82 3.55
CA ALA A 81 14.85 6.36 2.59
C ALA A 81 14.17 6.76 1.28
N ARG A 82 12.94 6.29 1.07
CA ARG A 82 12.12 6.63 -0.11
C ARG A 82 10.97 7.56 0.25
N SER A 83 11.12 8.38 1.29
CA SER A 83 10.05 9.28 1.71
C SER A 83 9.64 10.29 0.63
N SER A 84 10.53 10.58 -0.33
CA SER A 84 10.18 11.44 -1.45
C SER A 84 9.10 10.84 -2.37
N ALA A 85 8.85 9.54 -2.26
CA ALA A 85 7.79 8.86 -3.00
C ALA A 85 6.47 8.81 -2.23
N ASP A 86 6.39 9.40 -1.03
CA ASP A 86 5.13 9.53 -0.31
C ASP A 86 4.16 10.40 -1.10
N VAL A 87 2.88 10.08 -0.99
CA VAL A 87 1.82 10.86 -1.62
C VAL A 87 0.96 11.48 -0.53
N VAL A 88 0.68 12.77 -0.64
CA VAL A 88 -0.22 13.48 0.26
C VAL A 88 -1.39 14.02 -0.54
N LEU A 89 -2.58 13.64 -0.12
CA LEU A 89 -3.81 14.02 -0.80
C LEU A 89 -4.67 14.86 0.14
N PRO A 90 -4.68 16.19 -0.04
CA PRO A 90 -5.59 17.02 0.73
C PRO A 90 -7.04 16.62 0.50
N ARG A 91 -7.89 16.90 1.47
CA ARG A 91 -9.30 16.48 1.46
C ARG A 91 -10.01 16.84 0.16
N ASP A 92 -9.77 18.03 -0.35
CA ASP A 92 -10.43 18.53 -1.56
C ASP A 92 -9.41 18.68 -2.70
N SER A 93 -8.51 17.70 -2.82
CA SER A 93 -7.42 17.79 -3.80
C SER A 93 -7.90 17.70 -5.24
N GLY A 94 -9.07 17.10 -5.48
CA GLY A 94 -9.53 16.82 -6.84
C GLY A 94 -8.80 15.66 -7.50
N ARG A 95 -7.85 15.05 -6.83
CA ARG A 95 -7.12 13.91 -7.39
C ARG A 95 -7.90 12.63 -7.18
N SER A 96 -7.73 11.70 -8.10
CA SER A 96 -8.40 10.40 -8.04
C SER A 96 -7.61 9.45 -7.15
N LEU A 97 -8.29 8.82 -6.19
CA LEU A 97 -7.72 7.78 -5.34
C LEU A 97 -8.68 6.60 -5.31
N VAL A 98 -8.21 5.44 -5.71
CA VAL A 98 -8.97 4.20 -5.64
C VAL A 98 -8.14 3.19 -4.85
N CYS A 99 -8.76 2.52 -3.88
CA CYS A 99 -8.14 1.44 -3.13
C CYS A 99 -8.61 0.11 -3.70
N PHE A 100 -7.66 -0.75 -4.08
CA PHE A 100 -7.99 -2.08 -4.61
C PHE A 100 -8.03 -3.15 -3.52
N GLY A 101 -7.45 -2.88 -2.37
CA GLY A 101 -7.49 -3.81 -1.28
C GLY A 101 -6.40 -3.59 -0.25
N ARG A 102 -6.51 -4.35 0.83
CA ARG A 102 -5.57 -4.29 1.97
C ARG A 102 -4.54 -5.41 1.83
N VAL A 103 -3.28 -5.04 1.94
CA VAL A 103 -2.19 -6.02 1.95
C VAL A 103 -2.19 -6.74 3.30
N MET A 104 -2.16 -8.07 3.26
CA MET A 104 -2.16 -8.91 4.45
C MET A 104 -0.73 -9.02 4.97
N LEU A 105 -0.48 -8.40 6.12
CA LEU A 105 0.83 -8.44 6.78
C LEU A 105 0.67 -9.07 8.15
N PRO A 106 1.75 -9.71 8.68
CA PRO A 106 1.68 -10.32 10.01
C PRO A 106 1.37 -9.32 11.11
N SER A 107 1.81 -8.07 10.94
CA SER A 107 1.53 -7.01 11.89
C SER A 107 1.48 -5.69 11.13
N ARG A 108 0.86 -4.69 11.76
CA ARG A 108 0.74 -3.36 11.17
C ARG A 108 2.04 -2.60 11.40
N PRO A 109 2.72 -2.12 10.34
CA PRO A 109 3.94 -1.33 10.52
C PRO A 109 3.64 0.00 11.23
N ALA A 110 4.63 0.53 11.93
CA ALA A 110 4.49 1.83 12.59
C ALA A 110 4.25 2.92 11.55
N ILE A 111 3.40 3.88 11.91
CA ILE A 111 3.12 5.04 11.06
C ILE A 111 4.24 6.06 11.26
N PRO A 112 4.84 6.60 10.19
CA PRO A 112 5.91 7.58 10.32
C PRO A 112 5.49 8.77 11.18
N GLY A 113 6.31 9.11 12.14
CA GLY A 113 6.04 10.23 13.05
C GLY A 113 4.96 9.97 14.09
N LYS A 114 4.38 8.79 14.16
CA LYS A 114 3.27 8.49 15.06
C LYS A 114 3.61 7.41 16.07
N GLY A 115 4.75 6.89 16.02
CA GLY A 115 5.05 5.81 16.92
C GLY A 115 6.43 5.66 17.21
#